data_7cb9fb9d0262cbcb207f31870a77ed45
#
_entry.id   7cb9fb9d0262cbcb207f31870a77ed45
#
_cell.length_a   1.000
_cell.length_b   1.000
_cell.length_c   1.000
_cell.angle_alpha   90.00
_cell.angle_beta   90.00
_cell.angle_gamma   90.00
#
_symmetry.space_group_name_H-M   'P 1'
#
loop_
_entity.id
_entity.type
_entity.pdbx_description
1 polymer ?
#
loop_
_entity_poly.entity_id
_entity_poly.type
_entity_poly.pdbx_seq_one_letter_code
_entity_poly.pdbx_strand_id
1 'polypeptide(L)'
;PQFWPLEEAITNSFLPALFGESSFEVADYRRALTALPVKFSGLSIPDPSESATVNFERSSLVCSHLSRAVQGKIPFLIADHEATRREVLAEYRPRRVEEFEERLDQLIKNLPNPGGKHLLARTISRGGKTGQWLTVLPSTVSGTELGCNEFRDALRLRYGRSLANLPSHCDG
;
A
#
# COMPACT_ATOMS: atom_id res chain seq x y z
N PRO A 1 11.43 12.04 -11.57
CA PRO A 1 11.19 13.50 -11.55
C PRO A 1 9.72 13.85 -11.90
N GLN A 2 9.10 13.14 -12.84
CA GLN A 2 7.77 13.49 -13.35
C GLN A 2 6.64 13.28 -12.34
N PHE A 3 6.77 12.32 -11.43
CA PHE A 3 5.75 11.98 -10.43
C PHE A 3 6.05 12.53 -9.04
N TRP A 4 7.11 13.30 -8.89
CA TRP A 4 7.49 13.91 -7.61
C TRP A 4 6.39 14.82 -7.01
N PRO A 5 5.70 15.66 -7.78
CA PRO A 5 4.63 16.49 -7.21
C PRO A 5 3.46 15.66 -6.65
N LEU A 6 3.19 14.48 -7.25
CA LEU A 6 2.17 13.57 -6.73
C LEU A 6 2.63 12.92 -5.42
N GLU A 7 3.88 12.48 -5.33
CA GLU A 7 4.44 11.94 -4.09
C GLU A 7 4.43 12.98 -2.98
N GLU A 8 4.79 14.22 -3.29
CA GLU A 8 4.73 15.34 -2.36
C GLU A 8 3.31 15.59 -1.85
N ALA A 9 2.31 15.57 -2.72
CA ALA A 9 0.91 15.72 -2.34
C ALA A 9 0.41 14.54 -1.48
N ILE A 10 0.82 13.31 -1.79
CA ILE A 10 0.51 12.13 -0.98
C ILE A 10 1.10 12.28 0.42
N THR A 11 2.37 12.63 0.52
CA THR A 11 3.10 12.66 1.79
C THR A 11 2.70 13.85 2.66
N ASN A 12 2.55 15.03 2.07
CA ASN A 12 2.37 16.27 2.81
C ASN A 12 0.90 16.68 3.02
N SER A 13 -0.03 16.09 2.27
CA SER A 13 -1.44 16.47 2.33
C SER A 13 -2.35 15.26 2.57
N PHE A 14 -2.29 14.26 1.69
CA PHE A 14 -3.24 13.16 1.74
C PHE A 14 -3.07 12.26 2.97
N LEU A 15 -1.86 11.77 3.23
CA LEU A 15 -1.61 10.87 4.37
C LEU A 15 -1.83 11.57 5.72
N PRO A 16 -1.34 12.79 5.98
CA PRO A 16 -1.68 13.50 7.21
C PRO A 16 -3.19 13.63 7.41
N ALA A 17 -3.91 14.07 6.38
CA ALA A 17 -5.37 14.18 6.45
C ALA A 17 -6.07 12.83 6.71
N LEU A 18 -5.57 11.74 6.11
CA LEU A 18 -6.08 10.39 6.32
C LEU A 18 -5.95 9.94 7.78
N PHE A 19 -4.85 10.29 8.44
CA PHE A 19 -4.61 10.00 9.86
C PHE A 19 -5.19 11.05 10.81
N GLY A 20 -5.77 12.15 10.30
CA GLY A 20 -6.27 13.26 11.10
C GLY A 20 -5.15 14.04 11.78
N GLU A 21 -4.01 14.17 11.13
CA GLU A 21 -2.83 14.91 11.57
C GLU A 21 -2.59 16.12 10.65
N SER A 22 -1.92 17.16 11.15
CA SER A 22 -1.61 18.35 10.34
C SER A 22 -0.45 18.11 9.38
N SER A 23 0.51 17.27 9.77
CA SER A 23 1.68 16.90 8.96
C SER A 23 2.28 15.59 9.45
N PHE A 24 3.07 14.95 8.58
CA PHE A 24 3.99 13.89 9.00
C PHE A 24 5.37 14.49 9.29
N GLU A 25 6.08 13.94 10.26
CA GLU A 25 7.49 14.26 10.45
C GLU A 25 8.31 13.74 9.27
N VAL A 26 9.37 14.48 8.89
CA VAL A 26 10.21 14.16 7.71
C VAL A 26 10.84 12.75 7.79
N ALA A 27 11.14 12.27 9.00
CA ALA A 27 11.68 10.93 9.25
C ALA A 27 10.61 9.87 9.55
N ASP A 28 9.36 10.13 9.22
CA ASP A 28 8.25 9.26 9.58
C ASP A 28 8.26 7.98 8.74
N TYR A 29 8.55 6.87 9.40
CA TYR A 29 8.52 5.54 8.79
C TYR A 29 7.13 5.17 8.22
N ARG A 30 6.08 5.89 8.60
CA ARG A 30 4.71 5.62 8.16
C ARG A 30 4.56 5.78 6.65
N ARG A 31 5.26 6.72 6.01
CA ARG A 31 5.20 6.85 4.55
C ARG A 31 5.69 5.57 3.86
N ALA A 32 6.82 5.04 4.28
CA ALA A 32 7.36 3.80 3.73
C ALA A 32 6.46 2.59 4.08
N LEU A 33 5.90 2.57 5.30
CA LEU A 33 4.97 1.52 5.73
C LEU A 33 3.66 1.56 4.94
N THR A 34 3.07 2.74 4.69
CA THR A 34 1.83 2.88 3.91
C THR A 34 1.99 2.45 2.45
N ALA A 35 3.21 2.48 1.91
CA ALA A 35 3.52 1.99 0.57
C ALA A 35 3.46 0.45 0.45
N LEU A 36 3.62 -0.28 1.54
CA LEU A 36 3.54 -1.73 1.55
C LEU A 36 2.10 -2.22 1.34
N PRO A 37 1.92 -3.45 0.82
CA PRO A 37 0.62 -4.11 0.76
C PRO A 37 -0.04 -4.27 2.13
N VAL A 38 -1.36 -4.37 2.16
CA VAL A 38 -2.16 -4.54 3.39
C VAL A 38 -1.71 -5.76 4.20
N LYS A 39 -1.32 -6.85 3.53
CA LYS A 39 -0.79 -8.06 4.19
C LYS A 39 0.51 -7.83 4.97
N PHE A 40 1.28 -6.81 4.58
CA PHE A 40 2.51 -6.36 5.26
C PHE A 40 2.30 -5.12 6.13
N SER A 41 1.09 -4.93 6.61
CA SER A 41 0.68 -3.81 7.46
C SER A 41 0.60 -2.45 6.77
N GLY A 42 0.79 -2.38 5.46
CA GLY A 42 0.64 -1.17 4.66
C GLY A 42 -0.80 -0.82 4.30
N LEU A 43 -0.94 0.19 3.45
CA LEU A 43 -2.20 0.64 2.86
C LEU A 43 -2.25 0.45 1.33
N SER A 44 -1.21 -0.14 0.74
CA SER A 44 -1.06 -0.27 -0.72
C SER A 44 -1.06 1.07 -1.46
N ILE A 45 -0.49 2.11 -0.86
CA ILE A 45 -0.31 3.44 -1.45
C ILE A 45 1.17 3.59 -1.86
N PRO A 46 1.60 3.04 -3.01
CA PRO A 46 3.00 3.03 -3.40
C PRO A 46 3.51 4.45 -3.65
N ASP A 47 4.83 4.64 -3.55
CA ASP A 47 5.47 5.84 -4.04
C ASP A 47 5.41 5.86 -5.58
N PRO A 48 4.72 6.86 -6.19
CA PRO A 48 4.59 6.93 -7.63
C PRO A 48 5.92 7.26 -8.33
N SER A 49 6.85 7.95 -7.65
CA SER A 49 8.15 8.28 -8.24
C SER A 49 9.07 7.05 -8.32
N GLU A 50 8.99 6.13 -7.36
CA GLU A 50 9.73 4.86 -7.39
C GLU A 50 9.06 3.83 -8.30
N SER A 51 7.74 3.72 -8.24
CA SER A 51 7.00 2.66 -8.92
C SER A 51 6.74 2.92 -10.40
N ALA A 52 6.85 4.17 -10.87
CA ALA A 52 6.48 4.56 -12.23
C ALA A 52 7.26 3.79 -13.30
N THR A 53 8.59 3.73 -13.19
CA THR A 53 9.45 3.06 -14.19
C THR A 53 9.12 1.59 -14.29
N VAL A 54 9.08 0.88 -13.15
CA VAL A 54 8.77 -0.56 -13.11
C VAL A 54 7.37 -0.86 -13.63
N ASN A 55 6.38 -0.02 -13.29
CA ASN A 55 5.02 -0.17 -13.79
C ASN A 55 4.92 0.10 -15.29
N PHE A 56 5.67 1.09 -15.81
CA PHE A 56 5.72 1.38 -17.23
C PHE A 56 6.35 0.22 -18.02
N GLU A 57 7.51 -0.28 -17.60
CA GLU A 57 8.19 -1.41 -18.22
C GLU A 57 7.30 -2.65 -18.27
N ARG A 58 6.70 -3.00 -17.13
CA ARG A 58 5.78 -4.13 -17.03
C ARG A 58 4.57 -3.96 -17.94
N SER A 59 3.96 -2.77 -17.94
CA SER A 59 2.81 -2.47 -18.80
C SER A 59 3.17 -2.58 -20.26
N SER A 60 4.35 -2.09 -20.66
CA SER A 60 4.86 -2.17 -22.02
C SER A 60 5.09 -3.61 -22.46
N LEU A 61 5.64 -4.47 -21.58
CA LEU A 61 5.81 -5.89 -21.85
C LEU A 61 4.46 -6.61 -21.97
N VAL A 62 3.55 -6.39 -21.06
CA VAL A 62 2.19 -6.99 -21.08
C VAL A 62 1.43 -6.61 -22.35
N CYS A 63 1.57 -5.36 -22.80
CA CYS A 63 0.87 -4.83 -23.97
C CYS A 63 1.66 -5.01 -25.28
N SER A 64 2.83 -5.64 -25.27
CA SER A 64 3.72 -5.72 -26.42
C SER A 64 3.06 -6.36 -27.65
N HIS A 65 2.32 -7.47 -27.48
CA HIS A 65 1.58 -8.13 -28.55
C HIS A 65 0.51 -7.20 -29.14
N LEU A 66 -0.29 -6.57 -28.29
CA LEU A 66 -1.32 -5.61 -28.71
C LEU A 66 -0.72 -4.42 -29.46
N SER A 67 0.36 -3.83 -28.96
CA SER A 67 1.04 -2.70 -29.60
C SER A 67 1.57 -3.04 -30.98
N ARG A 68 2.14 -4.25 -31.16
CA ARG A 68 2.62 -4.72 -32.45
C ARG A 68 1.48 -4.99 -33.43
N ALA A 69 0.35 -5.50 -32.95
CA ALA A 69 -0.83 -5.73 -33.74
C ALA A 69 -1.45 -4.41 -34.23
N VAL A 70 -1.57 -3.41 -33.35
CA VAL A 70 -2.06 -2.06 -33.72
C VAL A 70 -1.15 -1.39 -34.75
N GLN A 71 0.16 -1.65 -34.70
CA GLN A 71 1.12 -1.18 -35.71
C GLN A 71 1.08 -1.96 -37.04
N GLY A 72 0.19 -2.96 -37.18
CA GLY A 72 0.09 -3.79 -38.36
C GLY A 72 1.27 -4.77 -38.58
N LYS A 73 2.13 -4.96 -37.56
CA LYS A 73 3.31 -5.82 -37.65
C LYS A 73 2.99 -7.31 -37.52
N ILE A 74 1.92 -7.62 -36.82
CA ILE A 74 1.43 -8.99 -36.55
C ILE A 74 -0.09 -9.01 -36.54
N PRO A 75 -0.75 -10.16 -36.82
CA PRO A 75 -2.18 -10.29 -36.60
C PRO A 75 -2.49 -10.24 -35.11
N PHE A 76 -3.64 -9.68 -34.72
CA PHE A 76 -4.08 -9.67 -33.35
C PHE A 76 -4.79 -10.98 -33.01
N LEU A 77 -4.18 -11.75 -32.09
CA LEU A 77 -4.75 -12.97 -31.52
C LEU A 77 -4.87 -12.77 -30.02
N ILE A 78 -6.09 -12.87 -29.49
CA ILE A 78 -6.36 -12.70 -28.05
C ILE A 78 -5.56 -13.73 -27.23
N ALA A 79 -5.48 -14.98 -27.71
CA ALA A 79 -4.74 -16.05 -27.05
C ALA A 79 -3.26 -15.71 -26.81
N ASP A 80 -2.61 -15.12 -27.82
CA ASP A 80 -1.19 -14.73 -27.74
C ASP A 80 -0.99 -13.56 -26.78
N HIS A 81 -1.91 -12.59 -26.81
CA HIS A 81 -1.88 -11.49 -25.83
C HIS A 81 -2.04 -11.99 -24.40
N GLU A 82 -2.99 -12.90 -24.15
CA GLU A 82 -3.19 -13.48 -22.82
C GLU A 82 -2.04 -14.39 -22.38
N ALA A 83 -1.39 -15.11 -23.30
CA ALA A 83 -0.20 -15.88 -23.00
C ALA A 83 0.94 -14.97 -22.55
N THR A 84 1.26 -13.93 -23.33
CA THR A 84 2.28 -12.92 -22.97
C THR A 84 1.98 -12.28 -21.61
N ARG A 85 0.72 -11.91 -21.38
CA ARG A 85 0.31 -11.32 -20.10
C ARG A 85 0.54 -12.29 -18.94
N ARG A 86 0.21 -13.57 -19.08
CA ARG A 86 0.41 -14.59 -18.05
C ARG A 86 1.88 -14.82 -17.74
N GLU A 87 2.72 -14.92 -18.75
CA GLU A 87 4.17 -15.07 -18.60
C GLU A 87 4.79 -13.90 -17.84
N VAL A 88 4.54 -12.67 -18.27
CA VAL A 88 5.04 -11.46 -17.62
C VAL A 88 4.57 -11.39 -16.17
N LEU A 89 3.29 -11.66 -15.89
CA LEU A 89 2.78 -11.61 -14.53
C LEU A 89 3.30 -12.75 -13.65
N ALA A 90 3.59 -13.92 -14.21
CA ALA A 90 4.16 -15.04 -13.48
C ALA A 90 5.60 -14.74 -13.02
N GLU A 91 6.37 -14.03 -13.81
CA GLU A 91 7.72 -13.58 -13.46
C GLU A 91 7.71 -12.46 -12.40
N TYR A 92 6.86 -11.44 -12.60
CA TYR A 92 6.87 -10.24 -11.74
C TYR A 92 6.26 -10.46 -10.35
N ARG A 93 5.30 -11.36 -10.20
CA ARG A 93 4.60 -11.56 -8.92
C ARG A 93 5.49 -12.04 -7.78
N PRO A 94 6.30 -13.13 -7.96
CA PRO A 94 7.19 -13.59 -6.91
C PRO A 94 8.21 -12.54 -6.51
N ARG A 95 8.89 -11.96 -7.51
CA ARG A 95 9.91 -10.92 -7.30
C ARG A 95 9.39 -9.74 -6.50
N ARG A 96 8.16 -9.30 -6.79
CA ARG A 96 7.54 -8.20 -6.04
C ARG A 96 7.21 -8.57 -4.59
N VAL A 97 6.92 -9.83 -4.29
CA VAL A 97 6.72 -10.28 -2.92
C VAL A 97 8.03 -10.22 -2.14
N GLU A 98 9.12 -10.70 -2.72
CA GLU A 98 10.46 -10.64 -2.15
C GLU A 98 10.89 -9.19 -1.86
N GLU A 99 10.69 -8.29 -2.83
CA GLU A 99 10.96 -6.85 -2.66
C GLU A 99 10.19 -6.24 -1.48
N PHE A 100 8.93 -6.62 -1.27
CA PHE A 100 8.14 -6.14 -0.15
C PHE A 100 8.59 -6.73 1.18
N GLU A 101 9.00 -7.99 1.21
CA GLU A 101 9.56 -8.65 2.40
C GLU A 101 10.88 -7.97 2.82
N GLU A 102 11.77 -7.73 1.87
CA GLU A 102 13.02 -7.00 2.12
C GLU A 102 12.79 -5.58 2.64
N ARG A 103 11.87 -4.83 2.02
CA ARG A 103 11.51 -3.48 2.47
C ARG A 103 10.94 -3.49 3.89
N LEU A 104 10.10 -4.47 4.19
CA LEU A 104 9.54 -4.63 5.54
C LEU A 104 10.62 -4.92 6.57
N ASP A 105 11.55 -5.81 6.26
CA ASP A 105 12.67 -6.14 7.13
C ASP A 105 13.57 -4.93 7.39
N GLN A 106 13.85 -4.14 6.35
CA GLN A 106 14.59 -2.89 6.48
C GLN A 106 13.86 -1.88 7.37
N LEU A 107 12.54 -1.74 7.20
CA LEU A 107 11.73 -0.88 8.05
C LEU A 107 11.78 -1.31 9.52
N ILE A 108 11.63 -2.60 9.81
CA ILE A 108 11.68 -3.12 11.17
C ILE A 108 13.05 -2.86 11.82
N LYS A 109 14.13 -3.06 11.06
CA LYS A 109 15.49 -2.80 11.55
C LYS A 109 15.72 -1.34 11.90
N ASN A 110 15.16 -0.43 11.12
CA ASN A 110 15.39 1.02 11.22
C ASN A 110 14.39 1.75 12.13
N LEU A 111 13.37 1.07 12.67
CA LEU A 111 12.43 1.69 13.58
C LEU A 111 13.13 2.19 14.86
N PRO A 112 12.99 3.48 15.20
CA PRO A 112 13.72 4.08 16.31
C PRO A 112 13.21 3.60 17.68
N ASN A 113 11.95 3.18 17.76
CA ASN A 113 11.30 2.85 19.03
C ASN A 113 11.03 1.33 19.15
N PRO A 114 11.48 0.68 20.27
CA PRO A 114 11.16 -0.72 20.53
C PRO A 114 9.65 -1.01 20.54
N GLY A 115 8.83 -0.09 21.03
CA GLY A 115 7.37 -0.22 21.03
C GLY A 115 6.79 -0.30 19.62
N GLY A 116 7.31 0.50 18.67
CA GLY A 116 6.94 0.44 17.27
C GLY A 116 7.32 -0.89 16.62
N LYS A 117 8.49 -1.44 16.94
CA LYS A 117 8.93 -2.76 16.49
C LYS A 117 7.98 -3.87 16.95
N HIS A 118 7.61 -3.86 18.22
CA HIS A 118 6.67 -4.84 18.77
C HIS A 118 5.28 -4.75 18.14
N LEU A 119 4.78 -3.53 17.95
CA LEU A 119 3.48 -3.30 17.31
C LEU A 119 3.48 -3.83 15.87
N LEU A 120 4.50 -3.49 15.10
CA LEU A 120 4.63 -3.91 13.71
C LEU A 120 4.81 -5.43 13.61
N ALA A 121 5.67 -6.02 14.42
CA ALA A 121 5.87 -7.47 14.51
C ALA A 121 4.56 -8.19 14.88
N ARG A 122 3.79 -7.66 15.85
CA ARG A 122 2.49 -8.21 16.24
C ARG A 122 1.45 -8.11 15.11
N THR A 123 1.46 -7.03 14.36
CA THR A 123 0.55 -6.83 13.24
C THR A 123 0.85 -7.81 12.10
N ILE A 124 2.13 -8.06 11.83
CA ILE A 124 2.60 -9.01 10.82
C ILE A 124 2.35 -10.46 11.25
N SER A 125 2.69 -10.83 12.49
CA SER A 125 2.55 -12.20 13.01
C SER A 125 1.11 -12.70 13.02
N ARG A 126 0.14 -11.78 13.04
CA ARG A 126 -1.30 -12.10 12.88
C ARG A 126 -1.72 -12.35 11.43
N GLY A 127 -0.76 -12.56 10.52
CA GLY A 127 -0.99 -12.99 9.15
C GLY A 127 -1.84 -12.01 8.33
N GLY A 128 -1.65 -10.72 8.53
CA GLY A 128 -2.39 -9.68 7.80
C GLY A 128 -3.87 -9.55 8.17
N LYS A 129 -4.39 -10.37 9.09
CA LYS A 129 -5.81 -10.35 9.52
C LYS A 129 -6.24 -9.00 10.07
N THR A 130 -5.32 -8.27 10.70
CA THR A 130 -5.59 -6.92 11.24
C THR A 130 -5.90 -5.87 10.18
N GLY A 131 -5.65 -6.16 8.91
CA GLY A 131 -5.92 -5.27 7.78
C GLY A 131 -7.07 -5.73 6.89
N GLN A 132 -7.70 -6.86 7.17
CA GLN A 132 -8.76 -7.40 6.29
C GLN A 132 -9.94 -6.44 6.13
N TRP A 133 -10.25 -5.65 7.15
CA TRP A 133 -11.30 -4.63 7.06
C TRP A 133 -11.04 -3.56 5.97
N LEU A 134 -9.76 -3.30 5.61
CA LEU A 134 -9.39 -2.42 4.49
C LEU A 134 -9.72 -3.01 3.10
N THR A 135 -9.98 -4.31 3.03
CA THR A 135 -10.31 -5.00 1.78
C THR A 135 -11.80 -5.29 1.63
N VAL A 136 -12.59 -4.96 2.64
CA VAL A 136 -14.05 -5.11 2.62
C VAL A 136 -14.66 -3.91 1.87
N LEU A 137 -15.53 -4.20 0.91
CA LEU A 137 -16.27 -3.14 0.22
C LEU A 137 -17.27 -2.50 1.19
N PRO A 138 -17.29 -1.17 1.29
CA PRO A 138 -18.30 -0.47 2.08
C PRO A 138 -19.71 -0.79 1.56
N SER A 139 -20.61 -1.14 2.45
CA SER A 139 -21.99 -1.46 2.10
C SER A 139 -22.91 -1.17 3.27
N THR A 140 -23.89 -0.30 3.06
CA THR A 140 -24.95 0.02 4.02
C THR A 140 -25.76 -1.24 4.35
N VAL A 141 -26.07 -2.06 3.35
CA VAL A 141 -26.86 -3.28 3.50
C VAL A 141 -26.16 -4.31 4.39
N SER A 142 -24.83 -4.42 4.28
CA SER A 142 -24.01 -5.36 5.05
C SER A 142 -23.47 -4.75 6.35
N GLY A 143 -23.75 -3.48 6.64
CA GLY A 143 -23.23 -2.79 7.83
C GLY A 143 -21.71 -2.67 7.85
N THR A 144 -21.06 -2.64 6.67
CA THR A 144 -19.60 -2.56 6.53
C THR A 144 -19.12 -1.14 6.21
N GLU A 145 -19.99 -0.16 6.32
CA GLU A 145 -19.60 1.25 6.20
C GLU A 145 -18.98 1.75 7.52
N LEU A 146 -17.91 2.50 7.38
CA LEU A 146 -17.28 3.22 8.48
C LEU A 146 -17.46 4.72 8.23
N GLY A 147 -17.87 5.45 9.26
CA GLY A 147 -17.82 6.91 9.25
C GLY A 147 -16.38 7.42 9.19
N CYS A 148 -16.20 8.68 8.78
CA CYS A 148 -14.87 9.26 8.63
C CYS A 148 -14.02 9.17 9.93
N ASN A 149 -14.64 9.38 11.08
CA ASN A 149 -13.96 9.31 12.37
C ASN A 149 -13.62 7.86 12.75
N GLU A 150 -14.55 6.93 12.55
CA GLU A 150 -14.34 5.49 12.81
C GLU A 150 -13.20 4.95 11.94
N PHE A 151 -13.14 5.33 10.67
CA PHE A 151 -12.07 4.94 9.76
C PHE A 151 -10.71 5.48 10.22
N ARG A 152 -10.64 6.76 10.61
CA ARG A 152 -9.42 7.37 11.17
C ARG A 152 -8.98 6.69 12.46
N ASP A 153 -9.91 6.42 13.36
CA ASP A 153 -9.62 5.77 14.63
C ASP A 153 -9.13 4.33 14.40
N ALA A 154 -9.74 3.59 13.48
CA ALA A 154 -9.28 2.26 13.10
C ALA A 154 -7.85 2.29 12.51
N LEU A 155 -7.54 3.27 11.67
CA LEU A 155 -6.18 3.48 11.15
C LEU A 155 -5.20 3.85 12.28
N ARG A 156 -5.56 4.77 13.15
CA ARG A 156 -4.72 5.17 14.28
C ARG A 156 -4.39 3.99 15.18
N LEU A 157 -5.39 3.18 15.54
CA LEU A 157 -5.19 1.94 16.30
C LEU A 157 -4.26 0.95 15.59
N ARG A 158 -4.45 0.77 14.29
CA ARG A 158 -3.59 -0.12 13.47
C ARG A 158 -2.12 0.30 13.52
N TYR A 159 -1.86 1.60 13.51
CA TYR A 159 -0.52 2.17 13.50
C TYR A 159 -0.03 2.60 14.89
N GLY A 160 -0.72 2.19 15.95
CA GLY A 160 -0.31 2.44 17.34
C GLY A 160 -0.34 3.91 17.75
N ARG A 161 -1.23 4.69 17.12
CA ARG A 161 -1.46 6.09 17.46
C ARG A 161 -2.54 6.21 18.51
N SER A 162 -2.44 7.22 19.38
CA SER A 162 -3.49 7.54 20.35
C SER A 162 -4.76 7.98 19.63
N LEU A 163 -5.91 7.58 20.13
CA LEU A 163 -7.19 8.08 19.67
C LEU A 163 -7.41 9.49 20.20
N ALA A 164 -7.94 10.38 19.34
CA ALA A 164 -8.06 11.79 19.69
C ALA A 164 -9.06 12.07 20.84
N ASN A 165 -10.03 11.18 21.06
CA ASN A 165 -11.16 11.39 21.98
C ASN A 165 -11.28 10.33 23.07
N LEU A 166 -10.26 9.49 23.30
CA LEU A 166 -10.29 8.59 24.44
C LEU A 166 -9.86 9.34 25.72
N PRO A 167 -10.63 9.24 26.81
CA PRO A 167 -10.16 9.72 28.10
C PRO A 167 -8.85 9.01 28.45
N SER A 168 -7.94 9.74 29.09
CA SER A 168 -6.59 9.25 29.45
C SER A 168 -6.62 8.13 30.50
N HIS A 169 -7.76 7.89 31.11
CA HIS A 169 -8.00 6.81 32.08
C HIS A 169 -9.32 6.11 31.77
N CYS A 170 -9.33 4.79 31.81
CA CYS A 170 -10.55 4.03 31.97
C CYS A 170 -10.96 4.14 33.42
N ASP A 171 -12.05 4.83 33.72
CA ASP A 171 -12.71 4.75 35.00
C ASP A 171 -13.29 3.33 35.12
N GLY A 172 -12.52 2.44 35.77
CA GLY A 172 -12.88 1.05 36.03
C GLY A 172 -13.97 0.92 37.08
#